data_1fa8f76958c2e802c60cb2cc84dc4426
#
_entry.id   1fa8f76958c2e802c60cb2cc84dc4426
#
_cell.length_a   1.000
_cell.length_b   1.000
_cell.length_c   1.000
_cell.angle_alpha   90.00
_cell.angle_beta   90.00
_cell.angle_gamma   90.00
#
_symmetry.space_group_name_H-M   'P 1'
#
loop_
_entity.id
_entity.type
_entity.pdbx_description
1 polymer ?
#
loop_
_entity_poly.entity_id
_entity_poly.type
_entity_poly.pdbx_seq_one_letter_code
_entity_poly.pdbx_strand_id
1 'polypeptide(L)'
;MLILYHIFIVNLIFKILLMKNLLVPVGTSKNTVSHLQYAVDFAEAFGAKLYVVHIYKVFTKAGTMINLDHILERESKEYLHDLMSKIDTKNVEVVTKALKGKVVDVLELVSRVANIDLILIQPRTNSVNDEVFLGETSGKIIKQMNGPASLIVPEGFTFKPTQHILMAMKSAIIRKEHVLDPLKSLKAKFKCKIDLLLVKTPYHNEGDFDVNDELKSVVDDISTTENATTFQGVLRHYESHNPDMLCVVRRKRGFFMKKWEKNVILKKDFSSSIPVLVLSELK
;
A
#
# COMPACT_ATOMS: atom_id res chain seq x y z
N MET A 1 10.93 15.18 37.21
CA MET A 1 11.98 14.95 36.19
C MET A 1 11.71 13.68 35.38
N LEU A 2 11.40 12.52 35.97
CA LEU A 2 11.08 11.27 35.24
C LEU A 2 9.85 11.38 34.31
N ILE A 3 8.79 12.03 34.75
CA ILE A 3 7.55 12.18 33.94
C ILE A 3 7.79 13.03 32.70
N LEU A 4 8.52 14.13 32.79
CA LEU A 4 8.90 14.98 31.66
C LEU A 4 9.80 14.25 30.67
N TYR A 5 10.73 13.43 31.17
CA TYR A 5 11.61 12.59 30.36
C TYR A 5 10.82 11.50 29.64
N HIS A 6 9.84 10.89 30.31
CA HIS A 6 8.95 9.89 29.71
C HIS A 6 8.05 10.51 28.62
N ILE A 7 7.48 11.69 28.89
CA ILE A 7 6.69 12.45 27.89
C ILE A 7 7.55 12.85 26.68
N PHE A 8 8.81 13.26 26.92
CA PHE A 8 9.74 13.63 25.85
C PHE A 8 10.12 12.42 24.99
N ILE A 9 10.42 11.26 25.60
CA ILE A 9 10.71 10.02 24.88
C ILE A 9 9.49 9.53 24.10
N VAL A 10 8.30 9.52 24.70
CA VAL A 10 7.05 9.14 24.02
C VAL A 10 6.77 10.06 22.84
N ASN A 11 6.94 11.38 22.99
CA ASN A 11 6.78 12.34 21.91
C ASN A 11 7.85 12.17 20.82
N LEU A 12 9.09 11.83 21.19
CA LEU A 12 10.18 11.58 20.25
C LEU A 12 9.92 10.29 19.45
N ILE A 13 9.51 9.22 20.12
CA ILE A 13 9.12 7.95 19.50
C ILE A 13 7.90 8.16 18.59
N PHE A 14 6.91 8.95 19.04
CA PHE A 14 5.72 9.28 18.24
C PHE A 14 6.09 10.09 16.98
N LYS A 15 7.07 11.00 17.10
CA LYS A 15 7.55 11.81 15.97
C LYS A 15 8.39 11.00 14.96
N ILE A 16 9.01 9.90 15.41
CA ILE A 16 9.80 8.98 14.58
C ILE A 16 8.90 8.00 13.83
N LEU A 17 7.76 7.61 14.42
CA LEU A 17 6.85 6.60 13.87
C LEU A 17 5.83 7.14 12.85
N LEU A 18 5.69 8.45 12.69
CA LEU A 18 4.71 9.03 11.78
C LEU A 18 5.19 8.92 10.33
N MET A 19 4.29 8.48 9.44
CA MET A 19 4.49 8.57 7.99
C MET A 19 4.64 10.04 7.61
N LYS A 20 5.78 10.40 6.98
CA LYS A 20 6.13 11.78 6.62
C LYS A 20 6.06 12.06 5.13
N ASN A 21 6.32 11.04 4.33
CA ASN A 21 6.40 11.15 2.89
C ASN A 21 5.53 10.07 2.23
N LEU A 22 4.53 10.51 1.50
CA LEU A 22 3.60 9.64 0.79
C LEU A 22 3.81 9.79 -0.72
N LEU A 23 3.64 8.70 -1.47
CA LEU A 23 3.79 8.67 -2.91
C LEU A 23 2.49 8.21 -3.57
N VAL A 24 2.03 8.96 -4.57
CA VAL A 24 0.86 8.61 -5.39
C VAL A 24 1.25 8.58 -6.86
N PRO A 25 1.39 7.40 -7.46
CA PRO A 25 1.50 7.31 -8.91
C PRO A 25 0.12 7.58 -9.54
N VAL A 26 0.04 8.58 -10.40
CA VAL A 26 -1.19 8.92 -11.12
C VAL A 26 -1.12 8.49 -12.58
N GLY A 27 -2.24 8.04 -13.10
CA GLY A 27 -2.42 7.69 -14.50
C GLY A 27 -3.72 8.29 -15.02
N THR A 28 -4.10 7.97 -16.26
CA THR A 28 -5.28 8.52 -16.94
C THR A 28 -6.59 7.79 -16.60
N SER A 29 -6.78 7.36 -15.36
CA SER A 29 -8.03 6.73 -14.91
C SER A 29 -9.12 7.78 -14.66
N LYS A 30 -10.39 7.44 -14.90
CA LYS A 30 -11.55 8.32 -14.62
C LYS A 30 -11.63 8.74 -13.14
N ASN A 31 -11.15 7.89 -12.24
CA ASN A 31 -11.22 8.10 -10.80
C ASN A 31 -9.92 8.63 -10.19
N THR A 32 -9.01 9.16 -11.03
CA THR A 32 -7.73 9.70 -10.54
C THR A 32 -7.94 10.89 -9.59
N VAL A 33 -8.95 11.74 -9.86
CA VAL A 33 -9.29 12.90 -9.02
C VAL A 33 -9.71 12.44 -7.62
N SER A 34 -10.67 11.53 -7.51
CA SER A 34 -11.15 11.02 -6.21
C SER A 34 -10.05 10.28 -5.43
N HIS A 35 -9.22 9.52 -6.13
CA HIS A 35 -8.07 8.85 -5.51
C HIS A 35 -7.03 9.84 -4.98
N LEU A 36 -6.74 10.91 -5.75
CA LEU A 36 -5.79 11.92 -5.32
C LEU A 36 -6.35 12.74 -4.14
N GLN A 37 -7.66 13.05 -4.14
CA GLN A 37 -8.31 13.68 -2.98
C GLN A 37 -8.21 12.81 -1.74
N TYR A 38 -8.48 11.50 -1.85
CA TYR A 38 -8.23 10.56 -0.75
C TYR A 38 -6.78 10.63 -0.23
N ALA A 39 -5.81 10.70 -1.15
CA ALA A 39 -4.39 10.77 -0.78
C ALA A 39 -4.04 12.08 -0.07
N VAL A 40 -4.64 13.20 -0.47
CA VAL A 40 -4.49 14.48 0.24
C VAL A 40 -5.09 14.40 1.63
N ASP A 41 -6.32 13.89 1.77
CA ASP A 41 -6.99 13.76 3.06
C ASP A 41 -6.21 12.85 4.02
N PHE A 42 -5.65 11.74 3.48
CA PHE A 42 -4.78 10.86 4.24
C PHE A 42 -3.47 11.56 4.65
N ALA A 43 -2.83 12.29 3.73
CA ALA A 43 -1.62 13.05 4.00
C ALA A 43 -1.85 14.13 5.07
N GLU A 44 -2.95 14.87 4.98
CA GLU A 44 -3.36 15.86 5.98
C GLU A 44 -3.51 15.23 7.37
N ALA A 45 -4.18 14.08 7.45
CA ALA A 45 -4.34 13.38 8.72
C ALA A 45 -2.99 13.03 9.39
N PHE A 46 -1.95 12.73 8.62
CA PHE A 46 -0.62 12.43 9.15
C PHE A 46 0.31 13.65 9.25
N GLY A 47 -0.07 14.79 8.69
CA GLY A 47 0.84 15.94 8.48
C GLY A 47 1.99 15.58 7.55
N ALA A 48 1.73 14.73 6.57
CA ALA A 48 2.70 14.20 5.63
C ALA A 48 2.79 15.03 4.35
N LYS A 49 3.97 15.00 3.73
CA LYS A 49 4.20 15.54 2.39
C LYS A 49 3.75 14.52 1.34
N LEU A 50 3.12 15.01 0.27
CA LEU A 50 2.57 14.18 -0.79
C LEU A 50 3.36 14.35 -2.08
N TYR A 51 3.92 13.27 -2.61
CA TYR A 51 4.58 13.21 -3.90
C TYR A 51 3.62 12.60 -4.93
N VAL A 52 3.20 13.41 -5.90
CA VAL A 52 2.31 12.99 -6.99
C VAL A 52 3.14 12.83 -8.26
N VAL A 53 3.20 11.60 -8.78
CA VAL A 53 4.10 11.26 -9.89
C VAL A 53 3.33 10.72 -11.08
N HIS A 54 3.47 11.37 -12.24
CA HIS A 54 3.03 10.84 -13.52
C HIS A 54 4.21 10.25 -14.29
N ILE A 55 4.12 8.98 -14.69
CA ILE A 55 5.22 8.26 -15.35
C ILE A 55 4.85 8.00 -16.80
N TYR A 56 5.65 8.56 -17.72
CA TYR A 56 5.48 8.41 -19.15
C TYR A 56 6.58 7.54 -19.78
N LYS A 57 6.25 6.90 -20.88
CA LYS A 57 7.18 6.07 -21.65
C LYS A 57 7.34 6.64 -23.03
N VAL A 58 8.58 6.70 -23.50
CA VAL A 58 8.90 7.02 -24.89
C VAL A 58 9.14 5.73 -25.64
N PHE A 59 8.38 5.51 -26.69
CA PHE A 59 8.60 4.43 -27.62
C PHE A 59 9.42 4.98 -28.81
N THR A 60 10.69 4.67 -28.87
CA THR A 60 11.54 4.95 -30.04
C THR A 60 11.15 3.95 -31.14
N LYS A 61 10.41 4.41 -32.15
CA LYS A 61 10.34 3.70 -33.43
C LYS A 61 11.60 4.03 -34.21
N ALA A 62 12.35 3.00 -34.62
CA ALA A 62 13.49 3.19 -35.52
C ALA A 62 13.00 3.94 -36.77
N GLY A 63 13.66 5.06 -37.11
CA GLY A 63 13.33 5.87 -38.31
C GLY A 63 12.54 7.16 -38.06
N THR A 64 12.12 7.51 -36.83
CA THR A 64 11.50 8.80 -36.56
C THR A 64 12.49 9.76 -35.92
N MET A 65 12.79 10.87 -36.64
CA MET A 65 13.66 11.97 -36.15
C MET A 65 12.96 12.94 -35.17
N ILE A 66 11.72 12.65 -34.78
CA ILE A 66 10.97 13.54 -33.88
C ILE A 66 11.36 13.20 -32.44
N ASN A 67 11.92 14.15 -31.73
CA ASN A 67 12.19 14.02 -30.29
C ASN A 67 10.87 14.14 -29.51
N LEU A 68 10.16 13.00 -29.35
CA LEU A 68 8.89 12.92 -28.62
C LEU A 68 9.04 13.13 -27.11
N ASP A 69 10.26 13.10 -26.59
CA ASP A 69 10.53 13.24 -25.16
C ASP A 69 10.00 14.56 -24.60
N HIS A 70 10.34 15.69 -25.23
CA HIS A 70 9.90 17.00 -24.77
C HIS A 70 8.38 17.20 -24.89
N ILE A 71 7.75 16.58 -25.89
CA ILE A 71 6.30 16.66 -26.05
C ILE A 71 5.61 15.90 -24.92
N LEU A 72 6.01 14.64 -24.68
CA LEU A 72 5.43 13.79 -23.63
C LEU A 72 5.70 14.34 -22.22
N GLU A 73 6.87 14.94 -22.00
CA GLU A 73 7.18 15.60 -20.75
C GLU A 73 6.26 16.80 -20.51
N ARG A 74 6.08 17.65 -21.53
CA ARG A 74 5.18 18.80 -21.47
C ARG A 74 3.74 18.37 -21.22
N GLU A 75 3.22 17.44 -22.01
CA GLU A 75 1.86 16.90 -21.84
C GLU A 75 1.66 16.29 -20.44
N SER A 76 2.68 15.62 -19.91
CA SER A 76 2.64 15.05 -18.56
C SER A 76 2.62 16.13 -17.47
N LYS A 77 3.33 17.24 -17.67
CA LYS A 77 3.30 18.38 -16.75
C LYS A 77 1.96 19.11 -16.81
N GLU A 78 1.42 19.33 -18.02
CA GLU A 78 0.12 19.94 -18.24
C GLU A 78 -0.99 19.09 -17.61
N TYR A 79 -0.93 17.77 -17.79
CA TYR A 79 -1.85 16.82 -17.14
C TYR A 79 -1.80 16.91 -15.61
N LEU A 80 -0.60 16.96 -15.01
CA LEU A 80 -0.46 17.11 -13.57
C LEU A 80 -1.01 18.45 -13.08
N HIS A 81 -0.78 19.52 -13.83
CA HIS A 81 -1.31 20.85 -13.51
C HIS A 81 -2.85 20.85 -13.53
N ASP A 82 -3.46 20.32 -14.60
CA ASP A 82 -4.91 20.18 -14.73
C ASP A 82 -5.50 19.29 -13.62
N LEU A 83 -4.81 18.20 -13.29
CA LEU A 83 -5.23 17.31 -12.20
C LEU A 83 -5.22 18.04 -10.86
N MET A 84 -4.15 18.77 -10.56
CA MET A 84 -4.02 19.53 -9.31
C MET A 84 -5.03 20.66 -9.17
N SER A 85 -5.46 21.28 -10.28
CA SER A 85 -6.48 22.32 -10.26
C SER A 85 -7.87 21.82 -9.82
N LYS A 86 -8.10 20.52 -9.85
CA LYS A 86 -9.36 19.84 -9.48
C LYS A 86 -9.35 19.30 -8.04
N ILE A 87 -8.25 19.50 -7.31
CA ILE A 87 -8.03 18.94 -5.98
C ILE A 87 -7.95 20.04 -4.93
N ASP A 88 -8.63 19.85 -3.82
CA ASP A 88 -8.39 20.67 -2.62
C ASP A 88 -7.17 20.11 -1.88
N THR A 89 -6.04 20.80 -2.01
CA THR A 89 -4.78 20.38 -1.37
C THR A 89 -4.73 20.68 0.12
N LYS A 90 -5.70 21.42 0.64
CA LYS A 90 -5.75 21.83 2.05
C LYS A 90 -4.40 22.40 2.53
N ASN A 91 -3.89 21.92 3.68
CA ASN A 91 -2.58 22.33 4.21
C ASN A 91 -1.45 21.34 3.86
N VAL A 92 -1.64 20.46 2.88
CA VAL A 92 -0.67 19.44 2.51
C VAL A 92 0.36 20.03 1.54
N GLU A 93 1.65 19.85 1.85
CA GLU A 93 2.71 20.13 0.90
C GLU A 93 2.70 19.07 -0.22
N VAL A 94 2.34 19.48 -1.44
CA VAL A 94 2.27 18.58 -2.60
C VAL A 94 3.40 18.87 -3.57
N VAL A 95 4.15 17.83 -3.94
CA VAL A 95 5.21 17.88 -4.96
C VAL A 95 4.79 17.05 -6.16
N THR A 96 4.65 17.69 -7.32
CA THR A 96 4.30 17.01 -8.57
C THR A 96 5.55 16.76 -9.41
N LYS A 97 5.66 15.57 -10.03
CA LYS A 97 6.76 15.21 -10.95
C LYS A 97 6.25 14.41 -12.13
N ALA A 98 6.62 14.87 -13.35
CA ALA A 98 6.52 14.06 -14.56
C ALA A 98 7.85 13.36 -14.78
N LEU A 99 7.86 12.02 -14.83
CA LEU A 99 9.08 11.22 -14.88
C LEU A 99 9.02 10.20 -16.02
N LYS A 100 10.14 10.11 -16.76
CA LYS A 100 10.30 9.13 -17.83
C LYS A 100 10.81 7.80 -17.29
N GLY A 101 10.22 6.68 -17.70
CA GLY A 101 10.76 5.36 -17.42
C GLY A 101 9.77 4.24 -17.28
N LYS A 102 10.24 3.12 -16.73
CA LYS A 102 9.39 2.00 -16.34
C LYS A 102 8.80 2.29 -14.94
N VAL A 103 7.53 2.00 -14.77
CA VAL A 103 6.80 2.37 -13.54
C VAL A 103 7.49 1.89 -12.27
N VAL A 104 7.87 0.61 -12.20
CA VAL A 104 8.49 0.03 -10.99
C VAL A 104 9.83 0.69 -10.70
N ASP A 105 10.71 0.81 -11.74
CA ASP A 105 12.05 1.37 -11.59
C ASP A 105 12.01 2.83 -11.11
N VAL A 106 11.08 3.64 -11.69
CA VAL A 106 10.88 5.05 -11.31
C VAL A 106 10.34 5.17 -9.88
N LEU A 107 9.35 4.36 -9.52
CA LEU A 107 8.79 4.39 -8.17
C LEU A 107 9.80 3.94 -7.10
N GLU A 108 10.63 2.94 -7.39
CA GLU A 108 11.73 2.53 -6.50
C GLU A 108 12.76 3.66 -6.32
N LEU A 109 13.12 4.34 -7.41
CA LEU A 109 14.03 5.48 -7.36
C LEU A 109 13.45 6.63 -6.52
N VAL A 110 12.21 7.03 -6.81
CA VAL A 110 11.52 8.11 -6.06
C VAL A 110 11.40 7.73 -4.59
N SER A 111 11.01 6.49 -4.30
CA SER A 111 10.85 6.01 -2.92
C SER A 111 12.15 6.11 -2.12
N ARG A 112 13.27 5.79 -2.74
CA ARG A 112 14.59 5.88 -2.10
C ARG A 112 15.06 7.32 -1.92
N VAL A 113 14.90 8.16 -2.97
CA VAL A 113 15.40 9.55 -2.96
C VAL A 113 14.57 10.44 -2.03
N ALA A 114 13.26 10.25 -2.01
CA ALA A 114 12.33 11.03 -1.18
C ALA A 114 12.01 10.37 0.17
N ASN A 115 12.64 9.25 0.52
CA ASN A 115 12.39 8.48 1.74
C ASN A 115 10.88 8.24 1.94
N ILE A 116 10.23 7.66 0.94
CA ILE A 116 8.78 7.40 0.95
C ILE A 116 8.45 6.32 1.98
N ASP A 117 7.48 6.60 2.84
CA ASP A 117 7.00 5.70 3.88
C ASP A 117 5.85 4.80 3.39
N LEU A 118 4.99 5.33 2.51
CA LEU A 118 3.83 4.61 1.99
C LEU A 118 3.50 5.04 0.57
N ILE A 119 3.11 4.08 -0.27
CA ILE A 119 2.60 4.34 -1.62
C ILE A 119 1.09 4.11 -1.64
N LEU A 120 0.33 5.11 -2.07
CA LEU A 120 -1.11 4.98 -2.27
C LEU A 120 -1.39 4.61 -3.73
N ILE A 121 -2.10 3.51 -3.94
CA ILE A 121 -2.31 2.93 -5.26
C ILE A 121 -3.81 2.73 -5.49
N GLN A 122 -4.28 3.15 -6.67
CA GLN A 122 -5.62 2.85 -7.12
C GLN A 122 -5.60 1.64 -8.06
N PRO A 123 -6.42 0.60 -7.83
CA PRO A 123 -6.59 -0.47 -8.78
C PRO A 123 -7.30 0.07 -10.04
N ARG A 124 -6.90 -0.41 -11.22
CA ARG A 124 -7.61 -0.12 -12.48
C ARG A 124 -8.55 -1.26 -12.80
N THR A 125 -9.84 -0.96 -12.98
CA THR A 125 -10.90 -1.94 -13.26
C THR A 125 -11.18 -2.15 -14.75
N ASN A 126 -10.42 -1.53 -15.65
CA ASN A 126 -10.77 -1.38 -17.08
C ASN A 126 -10.50 -2.59 -17.98
N SER A 127 -10.06 -3.75 -17.50
CA SER A 127 -9.88 -4.91 -18.38
C SER A 127 -10.82 -6.05 -18.02
N VAL A 128 -11.60 -6.47 -19.00
CA VAL A 128 -12.55 -7.59 -18.90
C VAL A 128 -11.82 -8.93 -18.69
N ASN A 129 -10.52 -8.99 -19.02
CA ASN A 129 -9.70 -10.20 -19.02
C ASN A 129 -8.67 -10.27 -17.87
N ASP A 130 -8.64 -9.30 -16.94
CA ASP A 130 -7.66 -9.35 -15.84
C ASP A 130 -8.07 -10.36 -14.76
N GLU A 131 -7.35 -11.45 -14.71
CA GLU A 131 -7.41 -12.43 -13.62
C GLU A 131 -6.94 -11.86 -12.28
N VAL A 132 -6.54 -10.59 -12.24
CA VAL A 132 -5.98 -9.92 -11.07
C VAL A 132 -6.72 -8.62 -10.78
N PHE A 133 -7.42 -8.59 -9.68
CA PHE A 133 -8.14 -7.46 -9.07
C PHE A 133 -7.42 -6.10 -9.11
N LEU A 134 -6.09 -6.09 -9.15
CA LEU A 134 -5.26 -4.88 -9.02
C LEU A 134 -4.99 -4.16 -10.36
N GLY A 135 -5.39 -4.73 -11.49
CA GLY A 135 -4.96 -4.24 -12.81
C GLY A 135 -3.45 -4.43 -13.04
N GLU A 136 -3.01 -4.24 -14.29
CA GLU A 136 -1.63 -4.55 -14.66
C GLU A 136 -0.58 -3.70 -13.92
N THR A 137 -0.80 -2.39 -13.80
CA THR A 137 0.17 -1.47 -13.19
C THR A 137 0.25 -1.64 -11.68
N SER A 138 -0.89 -1.63 -10.98
CA SER A 138 -0.94 -1.81 -9.54
C SER A 138 -0.46 -3.20 -9.12
N GLY A 139 -0.83 -4.23 -9.91
CA GLY A 139 -0.34 -5.58 -9.72
C GLY A 139 1.18 -5.71 -9.91
N LYS A 140 1.78 -4.99 -10.86
CA LYS A 140 3.25 -4.94 -11.03
C LYS A 140 3.93 -4.24 -9.86
N ILE A 141 3.41 -3.10 -9.41
CA ILE A 141 3.94 -2.39 -8.24
C ILE A 141 3.97 -3.34 -7.05
N ILE A 142 2.83 -3.95 -6.71
CA ILE A 142 2.74 -4.85 -5.56
C ILE A 142 3.60 -6.09 -5.72
N LYS A 143 3.70 -6.69 -6.91
CA LYS A 143 4.44 -7.94 -7.12
C LYS A 143 5.95 -7.76 -7.28
N GLN A 144 6.41 -6.66 -7.84
CA GLN A 144 7.79 -6.51 -8.30
C GLN A 144 8.58 -5.47 -7.51
N MET A 145 7.94 -4.40 -7.02
CA MET A 145 8.63 -3.31 -6.36
C MET A 145 9.26 -3.75 -5.03
N ASN A 146 10.53 -3.46 -4.87
CA ASN A 146 11.24 -3.56 -3.60
C ASN A 146 11.23 -2.17 -2.96
N GLY A 147 10.36 -1.96 -1.98
CA GLY A 147 10.20 -0.62 -1.43
C GLY A 147 9.22 -0.58 -0.26
N PRO A 148 8.68 0.61 0.04
CA PRO A 148 7.78 0.81 1.15
C PRO A 148 6.48 0.01 1.01
N ALA A 149 5.70 0.00 2.07
CA ALA A 149 4.35 -0.55 2.06
C ALA A 149 3.46 0.15 1.03
N SER A 150 2.42 -0.52 0.61
CA SER A 150 1.44 0.04 -0.34
C SER A 150 0.04 -0.01 0.25
N LEU A 151 -0.70 1.09 0.15
CA LEU A 151 -2.12 1.17 0.48
C LEU A 151 -2.92 1.15 -0.82
N ILE A 152 -3.67 0.08 -1.02
CA ILE A 152 -4.58 -0.07 -2.15
C ILE A 152 -5.90 0.55 -1.75
N VAL A 153 -6.30 1.62 -2.45
CA VAL A 153 -7.54 2.35 -2.18
C VAL A 153 -8.57 1.97 -3.23
N PRO A 154 -9.72 1.38 -2.84
CA PRO A 154 -10.78 1.04 -3.77
C PRO A 154 -11.30 2.26 -4.54
N GLU A 155 -11.81 2.02 -5.74
CA GLU A 155 -12.38 3.06 -6.58
C GLU A 155 -13.57 3.75 -5.89
N GLY A 156 -13.55 5.08 -5.86
CA GLY A 156 -14.61 5.89 -5.22
C GLY A 156 -14.62 5.87 -3.68
N PHE A 157 -13.62 5.23 -3.06
CA PHE A 157 -13.54 5.22 -1.60
C PHE A 157 -13.08 6.59 -1.08
N THR A 158 -13.87 7.18 -0.18
CA THR A 158 -13.56 8.44 0.50
C THR A 158 -12.78 8.18 1.78
N PHE A 159 -11.84 9.07 2.11
CA PHE A 159 -11.05 8.94 3.31
C PHE A 159 -11.92 9.05 4.57
N LYS A 160 -11.67 8.15 5.49
CA LYS A 160 -12.13 8.20 6.89
C LYS A 160 -11.05 7.63 7.80
N PRO A 161 -10.92 8.15 9.03
CA PRO A 161 -10.02 7.56 10.02
C PRO A 161 -10.33 6.07 10.22
N THR A 162 -9.31 5.24 10.11
CA THR A 162 -9.43 3.79 10.30
C THR A 162 -9.70 3.48 11.77
N GLN A 163 -10.71 2.67 12.06
CA GLN A 163 -11.07 2.25 13.40
C GLN A 163 -10.69 0.80 13.69
N HIS A 164 -10.81 -0.08 12.67
CA HIS A 164 -10.55 -1.49 12.81
C HIS A 164 -9.80 -2.07 11.60
N ILE A 165 -8.66 -2.69 11.87
CA ILE A 165 -7.83 -3.36 10.86
C ILE A 165 -7.86 -4.86 11.12
N LEU A 166 -8.22 -5.64 10.11
CA LEU A 166 -8.04 -7.08 10.09
C LEU A 166 -6.73 -7.44 9.37
N MET A 167 -5.74 -7.88 10.12
CA MET A 167 -4.46 -8.34 9.59
C MET A 167 -4.51 -9.86 9.40
N ALA A 168 -4.31 -10.35 8.18
CA ALA A 168 -4.37 -11.77 7.89
C ALA A 168 -3.03 -12.33 7.42
N MET A 169 -2.58 -13.43 8.04
CA MET A 169 -1.29 -14.04 7.77
C MET A 169 -1.40 -15.58 7.81
N LYS A 170 -0.60 -16.27 6.97
CA LYS A 170 -0.39 -17.72 7.06
C LYS A 170 0.78 -18.10 7.97
N SER A 171 1.62 -17.15 8.32
CA SER A 171 2.74 -17.30 9.25
C SER A 171 2.98 -15.97 9.96
N ALA A 172 3.08 -16.00 11.27
CA ALA A 172 3.29 -14.83 12.12
C ALA A 172 4.76 -14.36 12.17
N ILE A 173 5.67 -15.14 11.58
CA ILE A 173 7.11 -14.87 11.60
C ILE A 173 7.40 -13.65 10.71
N ILE A 174 7.78 -12.53 11.31
CA ILE A 174 8.30 -11.34 10.62
C ILE A 174 9.81 -11.31 10.80
N ARG A 175 10.55 -11.32 9.68
CA ARG A 175 12.01 -11.46 9.70
C ARG A 175 12.76 -10.16 9.54
N LYS A 176 12.09 -9.11 9.05
CA LYS A 176 12.70 -7.82 8.78
C LYS A 176 12.20 -6.76 9.75
N GLU A 177 13.11 -5.93 10.15
CA GLU A 177 12.81 -4.70 10.88
C GLU A 177 11.98 -3.74 10.03
N HIS A 178 11.22 -2.87 10.66
CA HIS A 178 10.42 -1.81 10.02
C HIS A 178 9.24 -2.27 9.13
N VAL A 179 8.98 -3.57 9.01
CA VAL A 179 7.83 -4.09 8.24
C VAL A 179 6.51 -3.61 8.82
N LEU A 180 6.41 -3.55 10.15
CA LEU A 180 5.21 -3.16 10.87
C LEU A 180 5.07 -1.64 11.08
N ASP A 181 6.06 -0.83 10.69
CA ASP A 181 6.04 0.62 10.95
C ASP A 181 4.82 1.34 10.37
N PRO A 182 4.34 1.05 9.13
CA PRO A 182 3.10 1.65 8.63
C PRO A 182 1.88 1.27 9.47
N LEU A 183 1.81 0.03 9.96
CA LEU A 183 0.72 -0.45 10.80
C LEU A 183 0.76 0.21 12.19
N LYS A 184 1.96 0.32 12.78
CA LYS A 184 2.20 1.06 14.03
C LYS A 184 1.81 2.53 13.90
N SER A 185 2.14 3.16 12.75
CA SER A 185 1.79 4.55 12.47
C SER A 185 0.27 4.76 12.41
N LEU A 186 -0.46 3.85 11.75
CA LEU A 186 -1.93 3.87 11.71
C LEU A 186 -2.52 3.73 13.11
N LYS A 187 -2.05 2.74 13.89
CA LYS A 187 -2.51 2.51 15.27
C LYS A 187 -2.22 3.72 16.16
N ALA A 188 -1.03 4.30 16.06
CA ALA A 188 -0.66 5.47 16.84
C ALA A 188 -1.52 6.69 16.49
N LYS A 189 -1.80 6.92 15.20
CA LYS A 189 -2.56 8.08 14.73
C LYS A 189 -4.06 7.96 15.00
N PHE A 190 -4.66 6.83 14.66
CA PHE A 190 -6.11 6.67 14.69
C PHE A 190 -6.63 5.94 15.94
N LYS A 191 -5.73 5.37 16.75
CA LYS A 191 -6.08 4.53 17.90
C LYS A 191 -6.96 3.33 17.49
N CYS A 192 -6.75 2.84 16.27
CA CYS A 192 -7.52 1.76 15.71
C CYS A 192 -7.20 0.42 16.39
N LYS A 193 -8.21 -0.45 16.46
CA LYS A 193 -8.05 -1.84 16.85
C LYS A 193 -7.40 -2.64 15.71
N ILE A 194 -6.49 -3.57 16.03
CA ILE A 194 -5.84 -4.44 15.06
C ILE A 194 -6.02 -5.88 15.49
N ASP A 195 -6.82 -6.63 14.76
CA ASP A 195 -7.02 -8.06 14.96
C ASP A 195 -6.13 -8.86 14.00
N LEU A 196 -5.40 -9.81 14.53
CA LEU A 196 -4.57 -10.74 13.77
C LEU A 196 -5.31 -12.05 13.54
N LEU A 197 -5.57 -12.38 12.28
CA LEU A 197 -6.10 -13.66 11.85
C LEU A 197 -4.97 -14.53 11.29
N LEU A 198 -4.63 -15.59 12.01
CA LEU A 198 -3.69 -16.60 11.55
C LEU A 198 -4.43 -17.71 10.81
N VAL A 199 -4.14 -17.89 9.54
CA VAL A 199 -4.81 -18.87 8.69
C VAL A 199 -3.93 -20.08 8.48
N LYS A 200 -4.30 -21.20 9.11
CA LYS A 200 -3.68 -22.50 8.88
C LYS A 200 -4.09 -22.99 7.49
N THR A 201 -3.13 -23.07 6.60
CA THR A 201 -3.31 -23.61 5.25
C THR A 201 -2.71 -25.02 5.17
N PRO A 202 -2.98 -25.81 4.10
CA PRO A 202 -2.33 -27.11 3.91
C PRO A 202 -0.78 -27.05 3.87
N TYR A 203 -0.20 -25.87 3.75
CA TYR A 203 1.25 -25.62 3.75
C TYR A 203 1.75 -24.99 5.06
N HIS A 204 1.01 -25.18 6.14
CA HIS A 204 1.41 -24.74 7.48
C HIS A 204 2.58 -25.58 7.99
N ASN A 205 3.61 -24.90 8.54
CA ASN A 205 4.73 -25.54 9.20
C ASN A 205 4.65 -25.30 10.71
N GLU A 206 5.28 -26.18 11.48
CA GLU A 206 5.48 -25.97 12.91
C GLU A 206 6.21 -24.63 13.14
N GLY A 207 5.76 -23.86 14.12
CA GLY A 207 6.29 -22.52 14.41
C GLY A 207 5.73 -21.38 13.54
N ASP A 208 4.96 -21.65 12.49
CA ASP A 208 4.37 -20.58 11.66
C ASP A 208 3.46 -19.63 12.46
N PHE A 209 2.93 -20.08 13.59
CA PHE A 209 2.06 -19.29 14.45
C PHE A 209 2.77 -18.75 15.70
N ASP A 210 4.10 -18.84 15.75
CA ASP A 210 4.89 -18.24 16.82
C ASP A 210 4.95 -16.73 16.62
N VAL A 211 4.11 -16.02 17.35
CA VAL A 211 4.00 -14.56 17.27
C VAL A 211 5.13 -13.94 18.08
N ASN A 212 5.99 -13.16 17.42
CA ASN A 212 7.07 -12.44 18.11
C ASN A 212 6.57 -11.25 18.92
N ASP A 213 7.39 -10.72 19.81
CA ASP A 213 7.01 -9.63 20.70
C ASP A 213 6.69 -8.33 19.98
N GLU A 214 7.35 -8.05 18.84
CA GLU A 214 7.05 -6.88 18.03
C GLU A 214 5.63 -6.94 17.47
N LEU A 215 5.23 -8.07 16.88
CA LEU A 215 3.88 -8.26 16.36
C LEU A 215 2.84 -8.26 17.48
N LYS A 216 3.13 -8.93 18.62
CA LYS A 216 2.28 -8.91 19.82
C LYS A 216 2.02 -7.50 20.33
N SER A 217 3.03 -6.61 20.28
CA SER A 217 2.88 -5.22 20.73
C SER A 217 1.96 -4.36 19.85
N VAL A 218 1.73 -4.80 18.62
CA VAL A 218 0.94 -4.05 17.63
C VAL A 218 -0.50 -4.51 17.57
N VAL A 219 -0.74 -5.83 17.70
CA VAL A 219 -2.08 -6.42 17.60
C VAL A 219 -2.82 -6.40 18.94
N ASP A 220 -4.14 -6.31 18.89
CA ASP A 220 -5.00 -6.25 20.07
C ASP A 220 -5.65 -7.60 20.35
N ASP A 221 -5.92 -8.38 19.32
CA ASP A 221 -6.49 -9.74 19.43
C ASP A 221 -5.86 -10.68 18.39
N ILE A 222 -5.82 -11.97 18.71
CA ILE A 222 -5.26 -13.00 17.85
C ILE A 222 -6.26 -14.14 17.74
N SER A 223 -6.69 -14.42 16.53
CA SER A 223 -7.56 -15.54 16.20
C SER A 223 -6.93 -16.48 15.18
N THR A 224 -7.37 -17.73 15.17
CA THR A 224 -6.89 -18.74 14.23
C THR A 224 -8.04 -19.36 13.47
N THR A 225 -7.81 -19.69 12.20
CA THR A 225 -8.77 -20.41 11.36
C THR A 225 -8.06 -21.39 10.45
N GLU A 226 -8.76 -22.41 9.99
CA GLU A 226 -8.23 -23.36 9.00
C GLU A 226 -8.97 -23.22 7.68
N ASN A 227 -8.23 -22.93 6.62
CA ASN A 227 -8.77 -22.70 5.28
C ASN A 227 -7.74 -23.11 4.20
N ALA A 228 -8.20 -23.39 2.99
CA ALA A 228 -7.31 -23.74 1.88
C ALA A 228 -6.36 -22.58 1.50
N THR A 229 -6.78 -21.33 1.68
CA THR A 229 -5.98 -20.13 1.43
C THR A 229 -6.20 -19.07 2.50
N THR A 230 -5.22 -18.18 2.69
CA THR A 230 -5.36 -17.03 3.59
C THR A 230 -6.57 -16.16 3.21
N PHE A 231 -6.82 -16.03 1.91
CA PHE A 231 -7.94 -15.25 1.41
C PHE A 231 -9.31 -15.83 1.80
N GLN A 232 -9.49 -17.14 1.69
CA GLN A 232 -10.73 -17.78 2.15
C GLN A 232 -10.93 -17.61 3.65
N GLY A 233 -9.83 -17.65 4.43
CA GLY A 233 -9.86 -17.32 5.85
C GLY A 233 -10.38 -15.90 6.09
N VAL A 234 -9.85 -14.92 5.36
CA VAL A 234 -10.32 -13.53 5.45
C VAL A 234 -11.79 -13.39 5.11
N LEU A 235 -12.25 -13.97 3.99
CA LEU A 235 -13.67 -13.90 3.58
C LEU A 235 -14.62 -14.47 4.65
N ARG A 236 -14.24 -15.60 5.26
CA ARG A 236 -15.05 -16.25 6.30
C ARG A 236 -15.18 -15.39 7.57
N HIS A 237 -14.14 -14.63 7.89
CA HIS A 237 -14.07 -13.83 9.11
C HIS A 237 -14.40 -12.33 8.87
N TYR A 238 -14.60 -11.93 7.61
CA TYR A 238 -14.81 -10.53 7.26
C TYR A 238 -16.04 -9.94 7.93
N GLU A 239 -17.18 -10.62 7.84
CA GLU A 239 -18.45 -10.14 8.41
C GLU A 239 -18.42 -10.07 9.95
N SER A 240 -17.79 -11.05 10.59
CA SER A 240 -17.70 -11.09 12.06
C SER A 240 -16.79 -10.02 12.64
N HIS A 241 -15.74 -9.62 11.92
CA HIS A 241 -14.79 -8.59 12.36
C HIS A 241 -15.18 -7.19 11.88
N ASN A 242 -15.98 -7.10 10.83
CA ASN A 242 -16.39 -5.83 10.19
C ASN A 242 -15.26 -4.80 10.10
N PRO A 243 -14.11 -5.15 9.49
CA PRO A 243 -12.98 -4.25 9.41
C PRO A 243 -13.24 -3.12 8.42
N ASP A 244 -12.62 -1.97 8.64
CA ASP A 244 -12.61 -0.88 7.68
C ASP A 244 -11.29 -0.76 6.90
N MET A 245 -10.32 -1.63 7.21
CA MET A 245 -9.09 -1.85 6.45
C MET A 245 -8.62 -3.30 6.61
N LEU A 246 -8.14 -3.89 5.51
CA LEU A 246 -7.41 -5.16 5.56
C LEU A 246 -5.91 -4.89 5.58
N CYS A 247 -5.15 -5.76 6.25
CA CYS A 247 -3.70 -5.74 6.22
C CYS A 247 -3.14 -7.12 5.87
N VAL A 248 -2.18 -7.16 4.96
CA VAL A 248 -1.48 -8.39 4.55
C VAL A 248 0.02 -8.14 4.45
N VAL A 249 0.81 -9.20 4.67
CA VAL A 249 2.27 -9.14 4.51
C VAL A 249 2.68 -9.84 3.23
N ARG A 250 3.35 -9.10 2.36
CA ARG A 250 3.93 -9.61 1.14
C ARG A 250 5.34 -10.13 1.40
N ARG A 251 5.57 -11.39 1.04
CA ARG A 251 6.84 -12.09 1.21
C ARG A 251 7.39 -12.60 -0.11
N LYS A 252 8.72 -12.73 -0.19
CA LYS A 252 9.37 -13.40 -1.32
C LYS A 252 9.08 -14.90 -1.23
N ARG A 253 8.39 -15.47 -2.22
CA ARG A 253 8.16 -16.90 -2.28
C ARG A 253 9.43 -17.61 -2.73
N GLY A 254 9.83 -18.68 -2.06
CA GLY A 254 10.90 -19.56 -2.49
C GLY A 254 10.58 -20.20 -3.86
N PHE A 255 11.61 -20.53 -4.64
CA PHE A 255 11.50 -21.08 -6.00
C PHE A 255 10.56 -22.31 -6.05
N PHE A 256 10.67 -23.21 -5.08
CA PHE A 256 9.86 -24.42 -5.01
C PHE A 256 8.38 -24.15 -4.68
N MET A 257 8.09 -23.19 -3.79
CA MET A 257 6.72 -22.82 -3.40
C MET A 257 5.93 -22.18 -4.55
N LYS A 258 6.59 -21.50 -5.50
CA LYS A 258 5.93 -20.91 -6.68
C LYS A 258 5.27 -21.95 -7.60
N LYS A 259 5.79 -23.17 -7.60
CA LYS A 259 5.36 -24.25 -8.52
C LYS A 259 4.14 -25.01 -7.99
N TRP A 260 3.93 -25.04 -6.67
CA TRP A 260 2.91 -25.83 -6.00
C TRP A 260 1.71 -25.03 -5.49
N GLU A 261 1.91 -23.78 -5.06
CA GLU A 261 0.81 -22.87 -4.69
C GLU A 261 0.25 -22.18 -5.93
N LYS A 262 -0.75 -22.76 -6.56
CA LYS A 262 -1.62 -22.04 -7.49
C LYS A 262 -2.54 -21.10 -6.69
N ASN A 263 -2.03 -19.93 -6.30
CA ASN A 263 -2.90 -18.86 -5.80
C ASN A 263 -3.59 -18.19 -6.99
N VAL A 264 -4.60 -18.82 -7.50
CA VAL A 264 -5.55 -18.18 -8.41
C VAL A 264 -6.60 -17.51 -7.53
N ILE A 265 -6.32 -16.26 -7.14
CA ILE A 265 -7.38 -15.39 -6.62
C ILE A 265 -8.16 -14.95 -7.85
N LEU A 266 -9.34 -15.52 -8.03
CA LEU A 266 -10.21 -15.15 -9.14
C LEU A 266 -10.71 -13.71 -8.94
N LYS A 267 -10.79 -12.95 -10.01
CA LYS A 267 -11.23 -11.54 -10.06
C LYS A 267 -12.56 -11.28 -9.34
N LYS A 268 -13.50 -12.21 -9.44
CA LYS A 268 -14.82 -12.16 -8.79
C LYS A 268 -14.76 -12.27 -7.26
N ASP A 269 -13.66 -12.80 -6.72
CA ASP A 269 -13.56 -13.13 -5.30
C ASP A 269 -12.83 -12.03 -4.49
N PHE A 270 -12.26 -11.01 -5.14
CA PHE A 270 -11.46 -9.97 -4.50
C PHE A 270 -11.79 -8.55 -4.96
N SER A 271 -13.05 -8.16 -4.96
CA SER A 271 -13.38 -6.73 -4.95
C SER A 271 -13.50 -6.28 -3.50
N SER A 272 -12.38 -5.89 -2.88
CA SER A 272 -12.45 -5.26 -1.57
C SER A 272 -13.13 -3.91 -1.69
N SER A 273 -14.21 -3.72 -0.95
CA SER A 273 -14.88 -2.41 -0.80
C SER A 273 -14.15 -1.49 0.18
N ILE A 274 -13.10 -1.99 0.84
CA ILE A 274 -12.30 -1.27 1.84
C ILE A 274 -10.81 -1.27 1.46
N PRO A 275 -10.02 -0.30 1.95
CA PRO A 275 -8.59 -0.22 1.71
C PRO A 275 -7.83 -1.47 2.15
N VAL A 276 -6.76 -1.81 1.40
CA VAL A 276 -5.88 -2.93 1.73
C VAL A 276 -4.45 -2.44 1.90
N LEU A 277 -3.94 -2.53 3.11
CA LEU A 277 -2.53 -2.25 3.42
C LEU A 277 -1.69 -3.50 3.11
N VAL A 278 -0.72 -3.34 2.22
CA VAL A 278 0.24 -4.39 1.86
C VAL A 278 1.61 -4.04 2.44
N LEU A 279 1.94 -4.66 3.55
CA LEU A 279 3.27 -4.54 4.15
C LEU A 279 4.29 -5.31 3.31
N SER A 280 5.52 -4.80 3.18
CA SER A 280 6.56 -5.38 2.32
C SER A 280 7.69 -6.00 3.13
N GLU A 281 7.83 -7.31 3.05
CA GLU A 281 8.99 -8.05 3.57
C GLU A 281 9.97 -8.44 2.43
N LEU A 282 9.91 -7.74 1.29
CA LEU A 282 10.88 -7.87 0.21
C LEU A 282 12.16 -7.09 0.51
N LYS A 283 13.25 -7.43 -0.17
CA LYS A 283 14.54 -6.76 0.01
C LYS A 283 14.50 -5.31 -0.42
#